data_900e133d0d4a78340d97aaff34190112
#
_entry.id   900e133d0d4a78340d97aaff34190112
#
_cell.length_a   1.000
_cell.length_b   1.000
_cell.length_c   1.000
_cell.angle_alpha   90.00
_cell.angle_beta   90.00
_cell.angle_gamma   90.00
#
_symmetry.space_group_name_H-M   'P 1'
#
loop_
_entity.id
_entity.type
_entity.pdbx_description
1 polymer ?
#
loop_
_entity_poly.entity_id
_entity_poly.type
_entity_poly.pdbx_seq_one_letter_code
_entity_poly.pdbx_strand_id
1 'polypeptide(L)'
;MEKFDIDKEMAKLKGLSMIEKCSALDDLLDDLEDIQEQIINAKDEISEEYANVCKKEFRKEIDSFVQSTFLVKIPYEDKYGYKIMYDNMPIYITLFCTYGEWTIYLFVKSGSTKHLIKLASVLGVKITGNGASLDLEVTENELLPKMKQILLLSDNYKK
;
A
#
# COMPACT_ATOMS: atom_id res chain seq x y z
N MET A 1 12.26 -24.21 11.65
CA MET A 1 10.85 -24.43 12.05
C MET A 1 10.52 -25.89 11.77
N GLU A 2 10.32 -26.70 12.81
CA GLU A 2 9.84 -28.06 12.61
C GLU A 2 8.46 -28.01 11.97
N LYS A 3 8.25 -28.87 10.97
CA LYS A 3 6.96 -28.94 10.28
C LYS A 3 5.93 -29.50 11.28
N PHE A 4 4.86 -28.77 11.52
CA PHE A 4 3.75 -29.24 12.34
C PHE A 4 3.14 -30.51 11.70
N ASP A 5 3.10 -31.60 12.47
CA ASP A 5 2.64 -32.91 12.01
C ASP A 5 1.35 -33.29 12.75
N ILE A 6 0.23 -33.01 12.09
CA ILE A 6 -1.12 -33.29 12.62
C ILE A 6 -1.29 -34.77 12.96
N ASP A 7 -0.75 -35.69 12.12
CA ASP A 7 -0.90 -37.12 12.36
C ASP A 7 -0.18 -37.56 13.62
N LYS A 8 0.97 -36.97 13.91
CA LYS A 8 1.72 -37.20 15.15
C LYS A 8 0.97 -36.69 16.37
N GLU A 9 0.37 -35.53 16.31
CA GLU A 9 -0.43 -34.97 17.40
C GLU A 9 -1.72 -35.78 17.62
N MET A 10 -2.43 -36.13 16.53
CA MET A 10 -3.60 -37.01 16.63
C MET A 10 -3.29 -38.41 17.17
N ALA A 11 -2.08 -38.92 16.93
CA ALA A 11 -1.66 -40.20 17.50
C ALA A 11 -1.53 -40.15 19.03
N LYS A 12 -1.20 -39.01 19.63
CA LYS A 12 -1.12 -38.82 21.09
C LYS A 12 -2.49 -38.95 21.77
N LEU A 13 -3.59 -38.73 21.04
CA LEU A 13 -4.95 -38.85 21.56
C LEU A 13 -5.40 -40.29 21.72
N LYS A 14 -4.66 -41.28 21.20
CA LYS A 14 -4.99 -42.70 21.31
C LYS A 14 -4.85 -43.14 22.80
N GLY A 15 -5.95 -43.68 23.33
CA GLY A 15 -5.96 -44.17 24.72
C GLY A 15 -6.49 -43.18 25.77
N LEU A 16 -6.68 -41.92 25.41
CA LEU A 16 -7.27 -40.93 26.30
C LEU A 16 -8.79 -41.09 26.42
N SER A 17 -9.35 -40.70 27.58
CA SER A 17 -10.80 -40.56 27.74
C SER A 17 -11.36 -39.46 26.82
N MET A 18 -12.70 -39.44 26.65
CA MET A 18 -13.33 -38.42 25.80
C MET A 18 -13.04 -36.97 26.26
N ILE A 19 -13.06 -36.74 27.58
CA ILE A 19 -12.81 -35.44 28.19
C ILE A 19 -11.36 -35.00 27.95
N GLU A 20 -10.39 -35.90 28.16
CA GLU A 20 -8.98 -35.63 27.92
C GLU A 20 -8.70 -35.38 26.44
N LYS A 21 -9.40 -36.07 25.51
CA LYS A 21 -9.31 -35.79 24.10
C LYS A 21 -9.82 -34.41 23.72
N CYS A 22 -10.96 -33.99 24.30
CA CYS A 22 -11.49 -32.65 24.04
C CYS A 22 -10.51 -31.58 24.52
N SER A 23 -9.99 -31.72 25.76
CA SER A 23 -9.03 -30.74 26.31
C SER A 23 -7.74 -30.67 25.44
N ALA A 24 -7.20 -31.81 25.04
CA ALA A 24 -6.00 -31.85 24.22
C ALA A 24 -6.22 -31.29 22.79
N LEU A 25 -7.44 -31.37 22.26
CA LEU A 25 -7.80 -30.74 20.98
C LEU A 25 -7.98 -29.23 21.13
N ASP A 26 -8.52 -28.76 22.24
CA ASP A 26 -8.64 -27.33 22.53
C ASP A 26 -7.24 -26.70 22.67
N ASP A 27 -6.33 -27.32 23.44
CA ASP A 27 -4.93 -26.88 23.56
C ASP A 27 -4.23 -26.83 22.20
N LEU A 28 -4.51 -27.79 21.32
CA LEU A 28 -3.94 -27.86 19.98
C LEU A 28 -4.47 -26.76 19.07
N LEU A 29 -5.73 -26.38 19.22
CA LEU A 29 -6.34 -25.27 18.47
C LEU A 29 -5.70 -23.94 18.90
N ASP A 30 -5.52 -23.72 20.20
CA ASP A 30 -4.86 -22.52 20.72
C ASP A 30 -3.43 -22.39 20.18
N ASP A 31 -2.65 -23.48 20.19
CA ASP A 31 -1.29 -23.51 19.61
C ASP A 31 -1.29 -23.16 18.10
N LEU A 32 -2.29 -23.63 17.35
CA LEU A 32 -2.41 -23.33 15.92
C LEU A 32 -2.79 -21.88 15.66
N GLU A 33 -3.65 -21.29 16.47
CA GLU A 33 -4.01 -19.88 16.40
C GLU A 33 -2.79 -18.99 16.67
N ASP A 34 -1.99 -19.31 17.69
CA ASP A 34 -0.73 -18.62 18.01
C ASP A 34 0.28 -18.67 16.84
N ILE A 35 0.42 -19.84 16.21
CA ILE A 35 1.30 -20.00 15.04
C ILE A 35 0.77 -19.18 13.86
N GLN A 36 -0.53 -19.16 13.63
CA GLN A 36 -1.15 -18.38 12.57
C GLN A 36 -0.89 -16.88 12.77
N GLU A 37 -1.05 -16.37 14.00
CA GLU A 37 -0.77 -14.98 14.33
C GLU A 37 0.70 -14.62 14.11
N GLN A 38 1.64 -15.48 14.51
CA GLN A 38 3.08 -15.26 14.27
C GLN A 38 3.40 -15.20 12.78
N ILE A 39 2.76 -16.03 11.95
CA ILE A 39 2.96 -16.02 10.50
C ILE A 39 2.42 -14.73 9.88
N ILE A 40 1.25 -14.26 10.34
CA ILE A 40 0.66 -13.00 9.88
C ILE A 40 1.59 -11.84 10.21
N ASN A 41 2.04 -11.75 11.46
CA ASN A 41 2.93 -10.68 11.92
C ASN A 41 4.25 -10.66 11.13
N ALA A 42 4.87 -11.82 10.91
CA ALA A 42 6.08 -11.93 10.09
C ALA A 42 5.84 -11.50 8.63
N LYS A 43 4.68 -11.83 8.07
CA LYS A 43 4.30 -11.41 6.72
C LYS A 43 4.13 -9.90 6.63
N ASP A 44 3.52 -9.29 7.65
CA ASP A 44 3.31 -7.84 7.72
C ASP A 44 4.64 -7.10 7.83
N GLU A 45 5.55 -7.55 8.68
CA GLU A 45 6.91 -6.99 8.83
C GLU A 45 7.68 -7.04 7.50
N ILE A 46 7.69 -8.18 6.81
CA ILE A 46 8.36 -8.34 5.52
C ILE A 46 7.73 -7.42 4.46
N SER A 47 6.40 -7.32 4.44
CA SER A 47 5.68 -6.43 3.51
C SER A 47 6.03 -4.96 3.75
N GLU A 48 6.11 -4.54 5.00
CA GLU A 48 6.47 -3.17 5.36
C GLU A 48 7.93 -2.85 4.98
N GLU A 49 8.86 -3.77 5.26
CA GLU A 49 10.27 -3.61 4.90
C GLU A 49 10.42 -3.47 3.38
N TYR A 50 9.79 -4.37 2.61
CA TYR A 50 9.77 -4.30 1.14
C TYR A 50 9.23 -2.96 0.65
N ALA A 51 8.06 -2.53 1.16
CA ALA A 51 7.46 -1.26 0.77
C ALA A 51 8.39 -0.07 1.05
N ASN A 52 9.09 -0.07 2.18
CA ASN A 52 10.01 1.01 2.55
C ASN A 52 11.24 1.06 1.63
N VAL A 53 11.80 -0.08 1.26
CA VAL A 53 12.93 -0.16 0.31
C VAL A 53 12.50 0.36 -1.06
N CYS A 54 11.40 -0.16 -1.60
CA CYS A 54 10.89 0.25 -2.92
C CYS A 54 10.51 1.73 -2.97
N LYS A 55 9.86 2.27 -1.94
CA LYS A 55 9.52 3.70 -1.86
C LYS A 55 10.77 4.58 -1.84
N LYS A 56 11.83 4.14 -1.19
CA LYS A 56 13.10 4.88 -1.14
C LYS A 56 13.78 4.94 -2.50
N GLU A 57 13.79 3.85 -3.25
CA GLU A 57 14.35 3.79 -4.60
C GLU A 57 13.49 4.59 -5.58
N PHE A 58 12.19 4.37 -5.57
CA PHE A 58 11.22 5.12 -6.35
C PHE A 58 11.36 6.64 -6.15
N ARG A 59 11.53 7.09 -4.92
CA ARG A 59 11.74 8.51 -4.61
C ARG A 59 12.96 9.09 -5.31
N LYS A 60 14.08 8.37 -5.36
CA LYS A 60 15.28 8.82 -6.07
C LYS A 60 15.02 9.05 -7.55
N GLU A 61 14.28 8.14 -8.18
CA GLU A 61 13.93 8.25 -9.60
C GLU A 61 12.97 9.41 -9.86
N ILE A 62 11.97 9.61 -9.00
CA ILE A 62 11.04 10.74 -9.10
C ILE A 62 11.76 12.05 -8.86
N ASP A 63 12.64 12.15 -7.86
CA ASP A 63 13.42 13.36 -7.60
C ASP A 63 14.29 13.73 -8.82
N SER A 64 14.94 12.75 -9.43
CA SER A 64 15.71 12.96 -10.67
C SER A 64 14.84 13.44 -11.82
N PHE A 65 13.66 12.83 -12.00
CA PHE A 65 12.70 13.26 -13.02
C PHE A 65 12.21 14.70 -12.76
N VAL A 66 11.85 15.03 -11.53
CA VAL A 66 11.40 16.39 -11.15
C VAL A 66 12.50 17.42 -11.39
N GLN A 67 13.73 17.14 -10.99
CA GLN A 67 14.87 18.04 -11.21
C GLN A 67 15.16 18.31 -12.70
N SER A 68 15.00 17.28 -13.54
CA SER A 68 15.24 17.41 -14.98
C SER A 68 14.08 18.04 -15.75
N THR A 69 12.87 18.00 -15.21
CA THR A 69 11.63 18.31 -15.94
C THR A 69 10.94 19.58 -15.46
N PHE A 70 11.08 19.91 -14.17
CA PHE A 70 10.37 21.04 -13.56
C PHE A 70 11.32 22.16 -13.20
N LEU A 71 10.92 23.41 -13.52
CA LEU A 71 11.66 24.62 -13.12
C LEU A 71 11.49 24.92 -11.62
N VAL A 72 10.42 24.43 -11.02
CA VAL A 72 10.08 24.66 -9.61
C VAL A 72 10.06 23.32 -8.88
N LYS A 73 10.73 23.28 -7.73
CA LYS A 73 10.73 22.09 -6.87
C LYS A 73 9.31 21.76 -6.45
N ILE A 74 8.88 20.51 -6.69
CA ILE A 74 7.62 19.99 -6.15
C ILE A 74 7.82 19.69 -4.67
N PRO A 75 7.04 20.33 -3.78
CA PRO A 75 7.22 20.13 -2.34
C PRO A 75 6.69 18.77 -1.90
N TYR A 76 7.32 18.22 -0.86
CA TYR A 76 6.84 17.07 -0.13
C TYR A 76 5.98 17.51 1.06
N GLU A 77 4.91 16.79 1.31
CA GLU A 77 4.13 16.91 2.53
C GLU A 77 4.65 16.00 3.65
N ASP A 78 5.13 14.83 3.25
CA ASP A 78 5.72 13.84 4.14
C ASP A 78 6.94 13.17 3.48
N LYS A 79 7.46 12.12 4.10
CA LYS A 79 8.65 11.39 3.63
C LYS A 79 8.49 10.79 2.22
N TYR A 80 7.28 10.47 1.79
CA TYR A 80 7.00 9.78 0.51
C TYR A 80 5.91 10.45 -0.32
N GLY A 81 5.35 11.55 0.20
CA GLY A 81 4.27 12.28 -0.43
C GLY A 81 4.75 13.39 -1.35
N TYR A 82 3.93 13.77 -2.29
CA TYR A 82 4.14 14.88 -3.20
C TYR A 82 2.92 15.79 -3.18
N LYS A 83 3.15 17.04 -3.55
CA LYS A 83 2.10 18.03 -3.70
C LYS A 83 2.23 18.68 -5.06
N ILE A 84 1.20 18.60 -5.89
CA ILE A 84 1.12 19.29 -7.16
C ILE A 84 0.03 20.35 -7.13
N MET A 85 0.16 21.34 -7.99
CA MET A 85 -0.93 22.27 -8.28
C MET A 85 -1.61 21.82 -9.56
N TYR A 86 -2.92 21.61 -9.51
CA TYR A 86 -3.72 21.25 -10.66
C TYR A 86 -4.96 22.12 -10.71
N ASP A 87 -5.11 22.91 -11.78
CA ASP A 87 -6.18 23.88 -11.93
C ASP A 87 -6.28 24.84 -10.71
N ASN A 88 -5.09 25.33 -10.27
CA ASN A 88 -4.88 26.17 -9.09
C ASN A 88 -5.27 25.56 -7.74
N MET A 89 -5.46 24.24 -7.68
CA MET A 89 -5.77 23.52 -6.43
C MET A 89 -4.62 22.60 -6.03
N PRO A 90 -4.25 22.57 -4.73
CA PRO A 90 -3.26 21.62 -4.24
C PRO A 90 -3.84 20.22 -4.19
N ILE A 91 -3.20 19.30 -4.91
CA ILE A 91 -3.47 17.87 -4.86
C ILE A 91 -2.28 17.18 -4.22
N TYR A 92 -2.58 16.38 -3.21
CA TYR A 92 -1.60 15.61 -2.47
C TYR A 92 -1.56 14.18 -3.01
N ILE A 93 -0.38 13.61 -3.08
CA ILE A 93 -0.12 12.31 -3.65
C ILE A 93 0.67 11.51 -2.64
N THR A 94 0.12 10.37 -2.21
CA THR A 94 0.79 9.44 -1.29
C THR A 94 0.82 8.05 -1.91
N LEU A 95 1.84 7.28 -1.59
CA LEU A 95 2.02 5.91 -2.06
C LEU A 95 1.77 4.93 -0.92
N PHE A 96 0.91 3.96 -1.19
CA PHE A 96 0.71 2.81 -0.32
C PHE A 96 1.20 1.54 -1.03
N CYS A 97 1.75 0.64 -0.25
CA CYS A 97 2.09 -0.70 -0.69
C CYS A 97 1.65 -1.68 0.38
N THR A 98 0.82 -2.63 -0.01
CA THR A 98 0.38 -3.71 0.87
C THR A 98 0.60 -5.03 0.15
N TYR A 99 1.45 -5.88 0.68
CA TYR A 99 1.81 -7.19 0.10
C TYR A 99 2.26 -7.14 -1.38
N GLY A 100 2.96 -6.06 -1.76
CA GLY A 100 3.45 -5.87 -3.13
C GLY A 100 2.43 -5.24 -4.09
N GLU A 101 1.21 -4.99 -3.65
CA GLU A 101 0.20 -4.23 -4.40
C GLU A 101 0.36 -2.74 -4.11
N TRP A 102 0.48 -1.95 -5.17
CA TRP A 102 0.73 -0.52 -5.06
C TRP A 102 -0.53 0.30 -5.34
N THR A 103 -0.75 1.32 -4.52
CA THR A 103 -1.80 2.31 -4.73
C THR A 103 -1.20 3.72 -4.70
N ILE A 104 -1.45 4.49 -5.76
CA ILE A 104 -1.20 5.93 -5.79
C ILE A 104 -2.48 6.61 -5.31
N TYR A 105 -2.41 7.21 -4.14
CA TYR A 105 -3.53 7.88 -3.49
C TYR A 105 -3.44 9.38 -3.72
N LEU A 106 -4.46 9.96 -4.37
CA LEU A 106 -4.54 11.39 -4.64
C LEU A 106 -5.71 11.99 -3.84
N PHE A 107 -5.48 13.07 -3.14
CA PHE A 107 -6.51 13.68 -2.32
C PHE A 107 -6.39 15.20 -2.22
N VAL A 108 -7.46 15.85 -1.80
CA VAL A 108 -7.51 17.27 -1.43
C VAL A 108 -7.79 17.41 0.06
N LYS A 109 -7.02 18.24 0.76
CA LYS A 109 -7.20 18.48 2.21
C LYS A 109 -8.45 19.32 2.51
N SER A 110 -8.76 20.25 1.61
CA SER A 110 -9.93 21.13 1.73
C SER A 110 -10.33 21.67 0.35
N GLY A 111 -11.60 21.94 0.15
CA GLY A 111 -12.08 22.54 -1.07
C GLY A 111 -13.00 21.64 -1.91
N SER A 112 -13.15 22.00 -3.16
CA SER A 112 -14.07 21.32 -4.07
C SER A 112 -13.46 20.04 -4.65
N THR A 113 -14.19 18.96 -4.56
CA THR A 113 -13.87 17.68 -5.22
C THR A 113 -13.90 17.77 -6.75
N LYS A 114 -14.38 18.87 -7.34
CA LYS A 114 -14.46 19.07 -8.80
C LYS A 114 -13.09 18.88 -9.49
N HIS A 115 -12.01 19.30 -8.85
CA HIS A 115 -10.66 19.17 -9.41
C HIS A 115 -10.20 17.73 -9.46
N LEU A 116 -10.54 16.91 -8.44
CA LEU A 116 -10.29 15.47 -8.48
C LEU A 116 -11.15 14.77 -9.54
N ILE A 117 -12.40 15.18 -9.73
CA ILE A 117 -13.28 14.67 -10.80
C ILE A 117 -12.65 14.93 -12.17
N LYS A 118 -12.18 16.15 -12.40
CA LYS A 118 -11.52 16.53 -13.64
C LYS A 118 -10.22 15.75 -13.85
N LEU A 119 -9.42 15.61 -12.79
CA LEU A 119 -8.17 14.84 -12.82
C LEU A 119 -8.44 13.35 -13.11
N ALA A 120 -9.45 12.76 -12.48
CA ALA A 120 -9.87 11.38 -12.71
C ALA A 120 -10.24 11.15 -14.19
N SER A 121 -10.99 12.10 -14.79
CA SER A 121 -11.35 12.03 -16.20
C SER A 121 -10.09 12.06 -17.11
N VAL A 122 -9.11 12.92 -16.80
CA VAL A 122 -7.86 13.02 -17.57
C VAL A 122 -7.01 11.75 -17.41
N LEU A 123 -7.01 11.16 -16.22
CA LEU A 123 -6.28 9.92 -15.95
C LEU A 123 -7.01 8.66 -16.43
N GLY A 124 -8.28 8.78 -16.86
CA GLY A 124 -9.10 7.66 -17.29
C GLY A 124 -9.50 6.71 -16.15
N VAL A 125 -9.59 7.22 -14.92
CA VAL A 125 -9.92 6.43 -13.72
C VAL A 125 -11.29 6.81 -13.17
N LYS A 126 -11.93 5.86 -12.50
CA LYS A 126 -13.21 6.10 -11.82
C LYS A 126 -12.95 6.66 -10.42
N ILE A 127 -13.81 7.59 -10.01
CA ILE A 127 -13.81 8.09 -8.64
C ILE A 127 -14.46 7.05 -7.74
N THR A 128 -13.80 6.78 -6.63
CA THR A 128 -14.32 5.92 -5.56
C THR A 128 -14.74 6.77 -4.36
N GLY A 129 -15.77 6.32 -3.65
CA GLY A 129 -16.25 6.98 -2.44
C GLY A 129 -16.94 8.34 -2.69
N ASN A 130 -16.71 9.30 -1.76
CA ASN A 130 -17.35 10.62 -1.78
C ASN A 130 -16.67 11.66 -2.70
N GLY A 131 -15.72 11.23 -3.52
CA GLY A 131 -14.99 12.10 -4.45
C GLY A 131 -13.90 12.96 -3.81
N ALA A 132 -13.58 12.75 -2.54
CA ALA A 132 -12.50 13.48 -1.85
C ALA A 132 -11.11 12.89 -2.12
N SER A 133 -11.05 11.70 -2.69
CA SER A 133 -9.81 11.00 -3.06
C SER A 133 -9.97 10.17 -4.33
N LEU A 134 -8.84 9.80 -4.91
CA LEU A 134 -8.71 8.84 -6.01
C LEU A 134 -7.67 7.81 -5.63
N ASP A 135 -8.00 6.56 -5.80
CA ASP A 135 -7.13 5.41 -5.60
C ASP A 135 -6.79 4.82 -6.96
N LEU A 136 -5.51 4.82 -7.31
CA LEU A 136 -5.01 4.20 -8.52
C LEU A 136 -4.20 2.97 -8.12
N GLU A 137 -4.82 1.82 -8.28
CA GLU A 137 -4.12 0.53 -8.16
C GLU A 137 -3.19 0.36 -9.37
N VAL A 138 -1.93 0.07 -9.11
CA VAL A 138 -0.90 -0.08 -10.13
C VAL A 138 0.05 -1.23 -9.76
N THR A 139 0.59 -1.88 -10.76
CA THR A 139 1.71 -2.80 -10.57
C THR A 139 3.00 -2.03 -10.30
N GLU A 140 4.01 -2.69 -9.73
CA GLU A 140 5.33 -2.08 -9.50
C GLU A 140 5.92 -1.46 -10.78
N ASN A 141 5.78 -2.16 -11.91
CA ASN A 141 6.27 -1.67 -13.21
C ASN A 141 5.51 -0.44 -13.74
N GLU A 142 4.25 -0.29 -13.36
CA GLU A 142 3.41 0.85 -13.76
C GLU A 142 3.54 2.05 -12.85
N LEU A 143 4.05 1.86 -11.63
CA LEU A 143 4.12 2.89 -10.59
C LEU A 143 4.86 4.14 -11.08
N LEU A 144 6.08 3.98 -11.58
CA LEU A 144 6.90 5.10 -12.04
C LEU A 144 6.33 5.81 -13.29
N PRO A 145 5.91 5.10 -14.37
CA PRO A 145 5.24 5.72 -15.50
C PRO A 145 3.99 6.48 -15.11
N LYS A 146 3.14 5.91 -14.24
CA LYS A 146 1.89 6.52 -13.81
C LYS A 146 2.14 7.75 -12.96
N MET A 147 3.11 7.68 -12.05
CA MET A 147 3.48 8.82 -11.23
C MET A 147 4.03 9.98 -12.08
N LYS A 148 4.88 9.71 -13.06
CA LYS A 148 5.37 10.71 -14.02
C LYS A 148 4.21 11.35 -14.79
N GLN A 149 3.24 10.54 -15.24
CA GLN A 149 2.04 11.05 -15.92
C GLN A 149 1.27 12.04 -15.01
N ILE A 150 1.07 11.70 -13.74
CA ILE A 150 0.37 12.57 -12.78
C ILE A 150 1.15 13.88 -12.56
N LEU A 151 2.45 13.79 -12.34
CA LEU A 151 3.30 14.97 -12.11
C LEU A 151 3.30 15.93 -13.32
N LEU A 152 3.23 15.41 -14.53
CA LEU A 152 3.17 16.22 -15.76
C LEU A 152 1.86 17.01 -15.91
N LEU A 153 0.82 16.66 -15.18
CA LEU A 153 -0.45 17.40 -15.12
C LEU A 153 -0.39 18.63 -14.19
N SER A 154 0.72 18.79 -13.46
CA SER A 154 0.89 19.93 -12.57
C SER A 154 0.91 21.25 -13.34
N ASP A 155 0.22 22.28 -12.82
CA ASP A 155 0.26 23.66 -13.35
C ASP A 155 1.68 24.23 -13.37
N ASN A 156 2.57 23.69 -12.51
CA ASN A 156 3.99 24.07 -12.46
C ASN A 156 4.82 23.44 -13.58
N TYR A 157 4.24 22.50 -14.34
CA TYR A 157 4.85 21.94 -15.54
C TYR A 157 4.53 22.84 -16.73
N LYS A 158 5.27 23.92 -16.83
CA LYS A 158 5.26 24.75 -18.04
C LYS A 158 6.71 24.97 -18.46
N LYS A 159 7.08 24.33 -19.53
CA LYS A 159 8.21 24.78 -20.33
C LYS A 159 7.84 26.01 -21.12
#